data_97122be421662ce39c060db31acc3b5d
#
_entry.id   97122be421662ce39c060db31acc3b5d
#
_cell.length_a   1.000
_cell.length_b   1.000
_cell.length_c   1.000
_cell.angle_alpha   90.00
_cell.angle_beta   90.00
_cell.angle_gamma   90.00
#
_symmetry.space_group_name_H-M   'P 1'
#
loop_
_entity.id
_entity.type
_entity.pdbx_description
1 polymer ?
#
loop_
_entity_poly.entity_id
_entity_poly.type
_entity_poly.pdbx_seq_one_letter_code
_entity_poly.pdbx_strand_id
1 'polypeptide(L)'
;MDRDGVDAELIFGILGVASRVRDHEAANEMLRIYNDWLKGFCSHHPDRQIGLACLPYGDIDAAVEEVYRVAKLGLKGLELSCSWDMEPMWHPMWEPLWKAVNDVQLPLHFHTFPTTSPKAREMASGQTRRAAQFTGVAGFQMNLINIIAAIIGAGVLERYPNLRIGLGESGIGWLPYALDRMDFEYEDRFRDLMKLKPSEYWRRQCRATFQFDRIGAKLVEDIGVETLMWGSDYPHPDGVWPESSKYIAEQFAGLPSEVVYKITCENAGKFYGLIN
;
A
#
# COMPACT_ATOMS: atom_id res chain seq x y z
N MET A 1 13.24 2.50 16.65
CA MET A 1 13.96 1.67 15.68
C MET A 1 15.06 0.83 16.36
N ASP A 2 16.14 1.39 16.93
CA ASP A 2 17.28 0.65 17.46
C ASP A 2 16.91 -0.44 18.49
N ARG A 3 15.97 -0.14 19.40
CA ARG A 3 15.50 -1.12 20.39
C ARG A 3 14.84 -2.36 19.74
N ASP A 4 14.25 -2.20 18.57
CA ASP A 4 13.48 -3.24 17.87
C ASP A 4 14.26 -3.89 16.72
N GLY A 5 15.52 -3.47 16.51
CA GLY A 5 16.39 -3.98 15.46
C GLY A 5 15.97 -3.55 14.05
N VAL A 6 15.28 -2.40 13.91
CA VAL A 6 14.86 -1.84 12.62
C VAL A 6 15.89 -0.84 12.12
N ASP A 7 16.48 -1.11 10.96
CA ASP A 7 17.52 -0.25 10.36
C ASP A 7 16.93 0.98 9.68
N ALA A 8 15.84 0.80 8.92
CA ALA A 8 15.14 1.88 8.23
C ALA A 8 13.62 1.66 8.27
N GLU A 9 12.88 2.75 8.20
CA GLU A 9 11.41 2.71 8.20
C GLU A 9 10.83 3.55 7.08
N LEU A 10 9.72 3.06 6.52
CA LEU A 10 8.87 3.86 5.65
C LEU A 10 7.74 4.45 6.49
N ILE A 11 7.58 5.76 6.35
CA ILE A 11 6.59 6.52 7.09
C ILE A 11 5.39 6.75 6.21
N PHE A 12 4.31 6.04 6.51
CA PHE A 12 2.99 6.27 5.94
C PHE A 12 2.38 7.56 6.50
N GLY A 13 1.47 8.14 5.75
CA GLY A 13 0.96 9.46 6.03
C GLY A 13 -0.23 9.51 6.97
N ILE A 14 -0.84 10.68 7.01
CA ILE A 14 -2.03 10.99 7.81
C ILE A 14 -3.29 10.43 7.16
N LEU A 15 -3.47 9.13 7.26
CA LEU A 15 -4.56 8.40 6.67
C LEU A 15 -5.95 8.98 7.02
N GLY A 16 -6.79 9.10 6.03
CA GLY A 16 -8.18 9.51 6.21
C GLY A 16 -8.41 10.98 6.52
N VAL A 17 -7.41 11.86 6.44
CA VAL A 17 -7.62 13.31 6.57
C VAL A 17 -8.49 13.81 5.43
N ALA A 18 -8.14 13.49 4.19
CA ALA A 18 -8.90 13.89 3.01
C ALA A 18 -10.37 13.43 3.07
N SER A 19 -10.63 12.20 3.57
CA SER A 19 -11.99 11.67 3.71
C SER A 19 -12.82 12.29 4.86
N ARG A 20 -12.18 13.00 5.79
CA ARG A 20 -12.84 13.63 6.95
C ARG A 20 -13.05 15.12 6.77
N VAL A 21 -12.24 15.77 5.97
CA VAL A 21 -12.33 17.20 5.66
C VAL A 21 -13.17 17.37 4.41
N ARG A 22 -14.37 17.96 4.56
CA ARG A 22 -15.33 18.11 3.46
C ARG A 22 -14.91 19.17 2.43
N ASP A 23 -14.14 20.13 2.87
CA ASP A 23 -13.58 21.16 2.00
C ASP A 23 -12.33 20.60 1.32
N HIS A 24 -12.42 20.37 0.00
CA HIS A 24 -11.33 19.78 -0.77
C HIS A 24 -10.09 20.68 -0.81
N GLU A 25 -10.25 21.99 -0.88
CA GLU A 25 -9.12 22.92 -0.89
C GLU A 25 -8.38 22.87 0.45
N ALA A 26 -9.11 22.88 1.55
CA ALA A 26 -8.52 22.73 2.90
C ALA A 26 -7.86 21.35 3.06
N ALA A 27 -8.46 20.28 2.56
CA ALA A 27 -7.87 18.94 2.60
C ALA A 27 -6.56 18.88 1.81
N ASN A 28 -6.53 19.41 0.60
CA ASN A 28 -5.35 19.45 -0.26
C ASN A 28 -4.21 20.23 0.42
N GLU A 29 -4.51 21.39 1.01
CA GLU A 29 -3.51 22.21 1.72
C GLU A 29 -2.98 21.51 2.97
N MET A 30 -3.82 20.81 3.73
CA MET A 30 -3.38 20.01 4.88
C MET A 30 -2.40 18.92 4.47
N LEU A 31 -2.66 18.21 3.37
CA LEU A 31 -1.76 17.20 2.85
C LEU A 31 -0.44 17.80 2.37
N ARG A 32 -0.49 18.94 1.70
CA ARG A 32 0.70 19.68 1.27
C ARG A 32 1.59 20.09 2.44
N ILE A 33 1.00 20.67 3.49
CA ILE A 33 1.71 21.05 4.73
C ILE A 33 2.33 19.81 5.38
N TYR A 34 1.58 18.70 5.43
CA TYR A 34 2.09 17.45 5.97
C TYR A 34 3.32 16.95 5.17
N ASN A 35 3.27 16.96 3.85
CA ASN A 35 4.37 16.53 2.99
C ASN A 35 5.64 17.38 3.17
N ASP A 36 5.47 18.69 3.36
CA ASP A 36 6.59 19.61 3.67
C ASP A 36 7.21 19.29 5.03
N TRP A 37 6.37 19.08 6.05
CA TRP A 37 6.81 18.64 7.37
C TRP A 37 7.53 17.28 7.30
N LEU A 38 6.95 16.31 6.60
CA LEU A 38 7.51 14.97 6.44
C LEU A 38 8.90 15.01 5.81
N LYS A 39 9.07 15.84 4.77
CA LYS A 39 10.39 16.06 4.16
C LYS A 39 11.39 16.62 5.17
N GLY A 40 10.98 17.62 5.95
CA GLY A 40 11.81 18.19 7.02
C GLY A 40 12.18 17.13 8.07
N PHE A 41 11.20 16.34 8.51
CA PHE A 41 11.40 15.28 9.51
C PHE A 41 12.41 14.23 9.02
N CYS A 42 12.19 13.66 7.85
CA CYS A 42 13.07 12.64 7.27
C CYS A 42 14.49 13.16 6.95
N SER A 43 14.66 14.46 6.80
CA SER A 43 15.97 15.04 6.50
C SER A 43 16.99 14.90 7.63
N HIS A 44 16.55 14.62 8.87
CA HIS A 44 17.43 14.40 10.01
C HIS A 44 18.11 13.02 9.97
N HIS A 45 17.46 12.02 9.37
CA HIS A 45 17.98 10.67 9.20
C HIS A 45 17.59 10.11 7.81
N PRO A 46 18.12 10.69 6.72
CA PRO A 46 17.66 10.42 5.36
C PRO A 46 17.91 8.98 4.89
N ASP A 47 18.87 8.29 5.52
CA ASP A 47 19.19 6.89 5.23
C ASP A 47 18.30 5.90 6.01
N ARG A 48 17.53 6.39 6.96
CA ARG A 48 16.71 5.57 7.88
C ARG A 48 15.24 5.92 7.88
N GLN A 49 14.87 7.14 7.51
CA GLN A 49 13.49 7.63 7.55
C GLN A 49 13.04 8.03 6.15
N ILE A 50 12.17 7.22 5.57
CA ILE A 50 11.71 7.34 4.19
C ILE A 50 10.23 7.74 4.20
N GLY A 51 9.94 8.99 3.87
CA GLY A 51 8.57 9.51 3.86
C GLY A 51 7.83 9.20 2.57
N LEU A 52 6.58 8.75 2.70
CA LEU A 52 5.63 8.61 1.60
C LEU A 52 4.71 9.83 1.57
N ALA A 53 4.76 10.60 0.48
CA ALA A 53 3.93 11.80 0.33
C ALA A 53 2.46 11.46 0.17
N CYS A 54 1.60 12.10 0.96
CA CYS A 54 0.15 11.93 0.84
C CYS A 54 -0.40 12.71 -0.36
N LEU A 55 -1.23 12.06 -1.16
CA LEU A 55 -1.91 12.66 -2.30
C LEU A 55 -3.41 12.84 -2.02
N PRO A 56 -4.02 13.95 -2.48
CA PRO A 56 -5.47 14.09 -2.46
C PRO A 56 -6.13 13.10 -3.45
N TYR A 57 -7.28 12.53 -3.10
CA TYR A 57 -8.02 11.66 -4.00
C TYR A 57 -9.28 12.31 -4.60
N GLY A 58 -9.77 13.36 -3.99
CA GLY A 58 -10.98 14.08 -4.43
C GLY A 58 -10.74 15.16 -5.48
N ASP A 59 -9.48 15.44 -5.83
CA ASP A 59 -9.05 16.46 -6.78
C ASP A 59 -7.83 15.95 -7.54
N ILE A 60 -8.07 15.48 -8.75
CA ILE A 60 -7.02 14.84 -9.57
C ILE A 60 -5.97 15.84 -10.05
N ASP A 61 -6.37 17.06 -10.36
CA ASP A 61 -5.42 18.08 -10.80
C ASP A 61 -4.46 18.45 -9.66
N ALA A 62 -4.98 18.66 -8.46
CA ALA A 62 -4.16 18.87 -7.26
C ALA A 62 -3.27 17.66 -6.95
N ALA A 63 -3.76 16.43 -7.14
CA ALA A 63 -2.96 15.22 -6.96
C ALA A 63 -1.78 15.17 -7.94
N VAL A 64 -2.01 15.48 -9.21
CA VAL A 64 -0.98 15.52 -10.26
C VAL A 64 0.07 16.59 -9.97
N GLU A 65 -0.35 17.79 -9.59
CA GLU A 65 0.56 18.86 -9.19
C GLU A 65 1.43 18.45 -8.00
N GLU A 66 0.82 17.82 -6.99
CA GLU A 66 1.52 17.36 -5.80
C GLU A 66 2.52 16.25 -6.11
N VAL A 67 2.21 15.30 -7.00
CA VAL A 67 3.15 14.27 -7.47
C VAL A 67 4.45 14.90 -7.97
N TYR A 68 4.36 15.86 -8.88
CA TYR A 68 5.56 16.52 -9.41
C TYR A 68 6.27 17.39 -8.37
N ARG A 69 5.52 18.03 -7.47
CA ARG A 69 6.09 18.86 -6.41
C ARG A 69 6.91 18.02 -5.44
N VAL A 70 6.36 16.92 -4.91
CA VAL A 70 7.04 16.08 -3.92
C VAL A 70 8.20 15.29 -4.47
N ALA A 71 8.14 14.94 -5.77
CA ALA A 71 9.29 14.37 -6.47
C ALA A 71 10.49 15.34 -6.48
N LYS A 72 10.24 16.64 -6.75
CA LYS A 72 11.27 17.70 -6.66
C LYS A 72 11.78 17.92 -5.25
N LEU A 73 10.93 17.75 -4.22
CA LEU A 73 11.35 17.81 -2.81
C LEU A 73 12.23 16.62 -2.42
N GLY A 74 12.23 15.53 -3.20
CA GLY A 74 13.03 14.34 -2.95
C GLY A 74 12.43 13.39 -1.91
N LEU A 75 11.09 13.35 -1.77
CA LEU A 75 10.40 12.24 -1.11
C LEU A 75 10.54 10.97 -1.96
N LYS A 76 10.47 9.80 -1.34
CA LYS A 76 10.84 8.53 -1.97
C LYS A 76 9.67 7.65 -2.39
N GLY A 77 8.46 8.08 -2.12
CA GLY A 77 7.24 7.40 -2.52
C GLY A 77 6.01 8.26 -2.30
N LEU A 78 4.89 7.76 -2.76
CA LEU A 78 3.59 8.41 -2.76
C LEU A 78 2.58 7.51 -2.06
N GLU A 79 1.58 8.10 -1.44
CA GLU A 79 0.46 7.40 -0.83
C GLU A 79 -0.85 8.06 -1.23
N LEU A 80 -1.75 7.26 -1.78
CA LEU A 80 -3.14 7.65 -1.99
C LEU A 80 -3.99 7.03 -0.89
N SER A 81 -4.45 7.88 0.03
CA SER A 81 -5.31 7.43 1.12
C SER A 81 -6.63 6.90 0.57
N CYS A 82 -6.86 5.61 0.71
CA CYS A 82 -8.09 5.00 0.24
C CYS A 82 -9.30 5.42 1.09
N SER A 83 -10.44 5.54 0.44
CA SER A 83 -11.73 5.82 1.08
C SER A 83 -12.83 4.98 0.45
N TRP A 84 -13.87 4.70 1.22
CA TRP A 84 -15.03 3.92 0.80
C TRP A 84 -15.86 4.62 -0.30
N ASP A 85 -15.70 5.94 -0.47
CA ASP A 85 -16.39 6.79 -1.43
C ASP A 85 -15.53 7.19 -2.64
N MET A 86 -14.31 6.63 -2.74
CA MET A 86 -13.46 6.83 -3.92
C MET A 86 -14.06 6.19 -5.16
N GLU A 87 -13.90 6.88 -6.29
CA GLU A 87 -14.16 6.25 -7.59
C GLU A 87 -13.26 5.03 -7.79
N PRO A 88 -13.79 3.95 -8.40
CA PRO A 88 -13.00 2.75 -8.65
C PRO A 88 -11.75 3.05 -9.49
N MET A 89 -10.65 2.35 -9.23
CA MET A 89 -9.36 2.56 -9.91
C MET A 89 -9.39 2.27 -11.41
N TRP A 90 -10.43 1.64 -11.92
CA TRP A 90 -10.66 1.48 -13.36
C TRP A 90 -11.32 2.73 -14.02
N HIS A 91 -11.78 3.71 -13.23
CA HIS A 91 -12.43 4.91 -13.77
C HIS A 91 -11.42 5.81 -14.51
N PRO A 92 -11.76 6.33 -15.72
CA PRO A 92 -10.82 7.11 -16.53
C PRO A 92 -10.29 8.40 -15.88
N MET A 93 -10.96 8.90 -14.85
CA MET A 93 -10.49 10.10 -14.13
C MET A 93 -9.07 9.95 -13.53
N TRP A 94 -8.64 8.72 -13.26
CA TRP A 94 -7.32 8.44 -12.68
C TRP A 94 -6.18 8.50 -13.72
N GLU A 95 -6.48 8.54 -15.01
CA GLU A 95 -5.46 8.48 -16.07
C GLU A 95 -4.36 9.56 -15.95
N PRO A 96 -4.69 10.84 -15.64
CA PRO A 96 -3.64 11.86 -15.42
C PRO A 96 -2.72 11.53 -14.25
N LEU A 97 -3.24 10.92 -13.18
CA LEU A 97 -2.45 10.50 -12.03
C LEU A 97 -1.50 9.36 -12.40
N TRP A 98 -1.99 8.34 -13.11
CA TRP A 98 -1.13 7.23 -13.57
C TRP A 98 0.05 7.73 -14.40
N LYS A 99 -0.22 8.67 -15.32
CA LYS A 99 0.81 9.29 -16.13
C LYS A 99 1.84 10.02 -15.25
N ALA A 100 1.40 10.88 -14.35
CA ALA A 100 2.29 11.67 -13.49
C ALA A 100 3.18 10.77 -12.61
N VAL A 101 2.61 9.72 -12.00
CA VAL A 101 3.37 8.77 -11.16
C VAL A 101 4.37 7.97 -12.00
N ASN A 102 3.98 7.54 -13.21
CA ASN A 102 4.89 6.88 -14.15
C ASN A 102 6.05 7.77 -14.57
N ASP A 103 5.80 9.06 -14.80
CA ASP A 103 6.81 10.04 -15.22
C ASP A 103 7.87 10.27 -14.13
N VAL A 104 7.45 10.39 -12.87
CA VAL A 104 8.37 10.60 -11.73
C VAL A 104 9.01 9.32 -11.20
N GLN A 105 8.48 8.15 -11.56
CA GLN A 105 8.96 6.83 -11.15
C GLN A 105 9.04 6.62 -9.62
N LEU A 106 8.17 7.29 -8.86
CA LEU A 106 8.02 7.04 -7.43
C LEU A 106 6.99 5.91 -7.21
N PRO A 107 7.20 5.00 -6.24
CA PRO A 107 6.19 4.01 -5.88
C PRO A 107 4.92 4.69 -5.35
N LEU A 108 3.75 4.26 -5.81
CA LEU A 108 2.46 4.72 -5.31
C LEU A 108 1.84 3.64 -4.41
N HIS A 109 1.50 4.02 -3.20
CA HIS A 109 0.89 3.14 -2.21
C HIS A 109 -0.60 3.37 -2.08
N PHE A 110 -1.30 2.25 -1.92
CA PHE A 110 -2.69 2.19 -1.47
C PHE A 110 -2.71 1.54 -0.10
N HIS A 111 -3.23 2.24 0.88
CA HIS A 111 -3.34 1.72 2.23
C HIS A 111 -4.71 1.13 2.49
N THR A 112 -4.80 0.21 3.45
CA THR A 112 -6.07 -0.35 3.92
C THR A 112 -7.05 0.74 4.33
N PHE A 113 -8.33 0.46 4.18
CA PHE A 113 -9.39 1.41 4.52
C PHE A 113 -10.63 0.72 5.09
N PRO A 114 -11.44 1.42 5.90
CA PRO A 114 -12.63 0.84 6.48
C PRO A 114 -13.65 0.40 5.42
N THR A 115 -14.19 -0.81 5.59
CA THR A 115 -15.22 -1.39 4.72
C THR A 115 -16.60 -0.78 4.93
N THR A 116 -16.80 -0.13 6.08
CA THR A 116 -18.11 0.35 6.52
C THR A 116 -18.15 1.88 6.45
N SER A 117 -19.20 2.42 5.82
CA SER A 117 -19.40 3.87 5.74
C SER A 117 -19.43 4.51 7.13
N PRO A 118 -19.06 5.79 7.27
CA PRO A 118 -19.16 6.52 8.53
C PRO A 118 -20.58 6.46 9.11
N LYS A 119 -21.60 6.64 8.29
CA LYS A 119 -23.02 6.59 8.70
C LYS A 119 -23.38 5.22 9.33
N ALA A 120 -22.96 4.12 8.73
CA ALA A 120 -23.22 2.80 9.28
C ALA A 120 -22.50 2.56 10.61
N ARG A 121 -21.28 3.13 10.77
CA ARG A 121 -20.53 3.07 12.03
C ARG A 121 -21.17 3.91 13.14
N GLU A 122 -21.70 5.09 12.81
CA GLU A 122 -22.42 5.97 13.75
C GLU A 122 -23.71 5.33 14.27
N MET A 123 -24.39 4.55 13.46
CA MET A 123 -25.61 3.82 13.84
C MET A 123 -25.34 2.65 14.80
N ALA A 124 -24.10 2.16 14.88
CA ALA A 124 -23.76 1.04 15.72
C ALA A 124 -23.52 1.48 17.18
N SER A 125 -24.17 0.81 18.13
CA SER A 125 -24.05 1.07 19.57
C SER A 125 -23.93 -0.26 20.36
N GLY A 126 -23.38 -0.20 21.56
CA GLY A 126 -23.26 -1.36 22.45
C GLY A 126 -22.64 -2.58 21.74
N GLN A 127 -23.32 -3.70 21.76
CA GLN A 127 -22.84 -4.96 21.15
C GLN A 127 -22.69 -4.85 19.63
N THR A 128 -23.57 -4.12 18.95
CA THR A 128 -23.48 -3.92 17.50
C THR A 128 -22.23 -3.12 17.10
N ARG A 129 -21.79 -2.17 17.93
CA ARG A 129 -20.52 -1.45 17.73
C ARG A 129 -19.32 -2.41 17.80
N ARG A 130 -19.29 -3.32 18.76
CA ARG A 130 -18.22 -4.32 18.87
C ARG A 130 -18.21 -5.28 17.69
N ALA A 131 -19.39 -5.72 17.23
CA ALA A 131 -19.52 -6.53 16.02
C ALA A 131 -19.03 -5.79 14.76
N ALA A 132 -19.38 -4.52 14.60
CA ALA A 132 -18.91 -3.70 13.50
C ALA A 132 -17.38 -3.50 13.52
N GLN A 133 -16.80 -3.29 14.71
CA GLN A 133 -15.34 -3.21 14.87
C GLN A 133 -14.67 -4.55 14.49
N PHE A 134 -15.19 -5.68 15.00
CA PHE A 134 -14.67 -6.99 14.66
C PHE A 134 -14.72 -7.27 13.15
N THR A 135 -15.88 -7.00 12.53
CA THR A 135 -16.04 -7.16 11.07
C THR A 135 -15.06 -6.26 10.30
N GLY A 136 -14.89 -5.02 10.75
CA GLY A 136 -13.94 -4.09 10.15
C GLY A 136 -12.53 -4.64 10.19
N VAL A 137 -12.03 -5.00 11.37
CA VAL A 137 -10.66 -5.51 11.55
C VAL A 137 -10.44 -6.83 10.81
N ALA A 138 -11.44 -7.72 10.78
CA ALA A 138 -11.32 -9.00 10.07
C ALA A 138 -11.24 -8.86 8.53
N GLY A 139 -11.78 -7.78 7.97
CA GLY A 139 -11.95 -7.66 6.52
C GLY A 139 -11.20 -6.53 5.84
N PHE A 140 -10.67 -5.54 6.60
CA PHE A 140 -10.18 -4.30 5.98
C PHE A 140 -8.99 -4.50 5.04
N GLN A 141 -8.08 -5.42 5.36
CA GLN A 141 -6.92 -5.72 4.53
C GLN A 141 -7.33 -6.27 3.15
N MET A 142 -8.33 -7.14 3.12
CA MET A 142 -8.80 -7.76 1.88
C MET A 142 -9.49 -6.79 0.92
N ASN A 143 -9.86 -5.59 1.35
CA ASN A 143 -10.44 -4.59 0.45
C ASN A 143 -9.50 -4.14 -0.66
N LEU A 144 -8.21 -4.28 -0.45
CA LEU A 144 -7.19 -3.95 -1.44
C LEU A 144 -7.25 -4.83 -2.69
N ILE A 145 -7.98 -5.96 -2.65
CA ILE A 145 -8.28 -6.73 -3.86
C ILE A 145 -9.02 -5.89 -4.90
N ASN A 146 -9.95 -5.03 -4.48
CA ASN A 146 -10.70 -4.17 -5.40
C ASN A 146 -9.79 -3.14 -6.08
N ILE A 147 -8.78 -2.65 -5.37
CA ILE A 147 -7.79 -1.71 -5.91
C ILE A 147 -6.92 -2.41 -6.95
N ILE A 148 -6.28 -3.51 -6.57
CA ILE A 148 -5.30 -4.17 -7.46
C ILE A 148 -5.99 -4.82 -8.67
N ALA A 149 -7.14 -5.44 -8.48
CA ALA A 149 -7.90 -6.03 -9.59
C ALA A 149 -8.37 -4.95 -10.57
N ALA A 150 -8.81 -3.78 -10.09
CA ALA A 150 -9.20 -2.65 -10.94
C ALA A 150 -8.02 -2.08 -11.73
N ILE A 151 -6.86 -1.88 -11.10
CA ILE A 151 -5.64 -1.36 -11.76
C ILE A 151 -5.16 -2.32 -12.85
N ILE A 152 -5.10 -3.61 -12.55
CA ILE A 152 -4.68 -4.66 -13.50
C ILE A 152 -5.73 -4.77 -14.63
N GLY A 153 -7.01 -4.95 -14.27
CA GLY A 153 -8.08 -5.17 -15.24
C GLY A 153 -8.33 -3.99 -16.18
N ALA A 154 -8.09 -2.77 -15.72
CA ALA A 154 -8.12 -1.57 -16.57
C ALA A 154 -6.87 -1.41 -17.46
N GLY A 155 -5.90 -2.33 -17.42
CA GLY A 155 -4.68 -2.29 -18.22
C GLY A 155 -3.73 -1.14 -17.85
N VAL A 156 -3.83 -0.58 -16.65
CA VAL A 156 -2.98 0.53 -16.18
C VAL A 156 -1.51 0.09 -16.19
N LEU A 157 -1.21 -1.09 -15.64
CA LEU A 157 0.17 -1.61 -15.56
C LEU A 157 0.77 -1.96 -16.92
N GLU A 158 -0.06 -2.20 -17.94
CA GLU A 158 0.41 -2.38 -19.31
C GLU A 158 0.74 -1.04 -19.97
N ARG A 159 -0.11 -0.02 -19.77
CA ARG A 159 0.11 1.33 -20.34
C ARG A 159 1.26 2.08 -19.66
N TYR A 160 1.49 1.81 -18.39
CA TYR A 160 2.48 2.50 -17.56
C TYR A 160 3.50 1.52 -16.97
N PRO A 161 4.49 1.08 -17.75
CA PRO A 161 5.42 0.02 -17.32
C PRO A 161 6.38 0.42 -16.19
N ASN A 162 6.58 1.73 -15.94
CA ASN A 162 7.40 2.23 -14.84
C ASN A 162 6.59 2.46 -13.56
N LEU A 163 5.26 2.31 -13.61
CA LEU A 163 4.41 2.45 -12.44
C LEU A 163 4.68 1.31 -11.47
N ARG A 164 4.95 1.64 -10.22
CA ARG A 164 5.18 0.70 -9.12
C ARG A 164 4.10 0.90 -8.07
N ILE A 165 3.39 -0.18 -7.73
CA ILE A 165 2.26 -0.17 -6.79
C ILE A 165 2.66 -0.87 -5.49
N GLY A 166 2.43 -0.20 -4.36
CA GLY A 166 2.55 -0.76 -3.03
C GLY A 166 1.18 -0.92 -2.36
N LEU A 167 0.97 -2.03 -1.67
CA LEU A 167 -0.18 -2.23 -0.80
C LEU A 167 0.29 -2.09 0.65
N GLY A 168 -0.19 -1.04 1.34
CA GLY A 168 0.17 -0.73 2.72
C GLY A 168 -0.70 -1.48 3.73
N GLU A 169 -0.08 -2.11 4.75
CA GLU A 169 -0.78 -2.86 5.81
C GLU A 169 -1.78 -3.89 5.25
N SER A 170 -1.40 -4.52 4.13
CA SER A 170 -2.35 -5.27 3.30
C SER A 170 -2.64 -6.69 3.82
N GLY A 171 -1.82 -7.22 4.71
CA GLY A 171 -1.74 -8.66 4.86
C GLY A 171 -1.37 -9.33 3.52
N ILE A 172 -1.07 -10.60 3.53
CA ILE A 172 -0.63 -11.31 2.32
C ILE A 172 -1.34 -12.66 2.10
N GLY A 173 -1.99 -13.20 3.13
CA GLY A 173 -2.62 -14.53 3.05
C GLY A 173 -3.78 -14.63 2.07
N TRP A 174 -4.40 -13.53 1.66
CA TRP A 174 -5.46 -13.49 0.66
C TRP A 174 -4.94 -13.39 -0.79
N LEU A 175 -3.70 -12.96 -0.96
CA LEU A 175 -3.10 -12.70 -2.29
C LEU A 175 -3.03 -13.95 -3.18
N PRO A 176 -2.60 -15.14 -2.71
CA PRO A 176 -2.52 -16.32 -3.58
C PRO A 176 -3.86 -16.66 -4.21
N TYR A 177 -4.93 -16.66 -3.41
CA TYR A 177 -6.28 -16.90 -3.93
C TYR A 177 -6.70 -15.82 -4.93
N ALA A 178 -6.44 -14.55 -4.64
CA ALA A 178 -6.82 -13.45 -5.51
C ALA A 178 -6.09 -13.50 -6.86
N LEU A 179 -4.79 -13.80 -6.85
CA LEU A 179 -3.97 -13.89 -8.06
C LEU A 179 -4.39 -15.09 -8.92
N ASP A 180 -4.55 -16.26 -8.30
CA ASP A 180 -5.03 -17.48 -8.98
C ASP A 180 -6.43 -17.27 -9.58
N ARG A 181 -7.33 -16.65 -8.83
CA ARG A 181 -8.69 -16.33 -9.31
C ARG A 181 -8.66 -15.36 -10.51
N MET A 182 -7.85 -14.31 -10.44
CA MET A 182 -7.71 -13.36 -11.56
C MET A 182 -7.09 -14.03 -12.80
N ASP A 183 -6.10 -14.88 -12.63
CA ASP A 183 -5.48 -15.63 -13.73
C ASP A 183 -6.47 -16.59 -14.39
N PHE A 184 -7.29 -17.28 -13.58
CA PHE A 184 -8.35 -18.16 -14.09
C PHE A 184 -9.37 -17.39 -14.95
N GLU A 185 -9.86 -16.25 -14.47
CA GLU A 185 -10.83 -15.41 -15.20
C GLU A 185 -10.19 -14.79 -16.46
N TYR A 186 -8.92 -14.43 -16.40
CA TYR A 186 -8.17 -13.96 -17.56
C TYR A 186 -8.12 -15.03 -18.66
N GLU A 187 -7.79 -16.27 -18.32
CA GLU A 187 -7.72 -17.39 -19.27
C GLU A 187 -9.07 -17.69 -19.92
N ASP A 188 -10.15 -17.55 -19.15
CA ASP A 188 -11.51 -17.87 -19.61
C ASP A 188 -12.13 -16.74 -20.44
N ARG A 189 -12.06 -15.46 -20.00
CA ARG A 189 -12.91 -14.38 -20.53
C ARG A 189 -12.23 -13.05 -20.82
N PHE A 190 -11.03 -12.79 -20.29
CA PHE A 190 -10.47 -11.44 -20.28
C PHE A 190 -9.09 -11.32 -20.94
N ARG A 191 -8.70 -12.25 -21.80
CA ARG A 191 -7.42 -12.21 -22.52
C ARG A 191 -7.27 -10.99 -23.43
N ASP A 192 -8.36 -10.40 -23.87
CA ASP A 192 -8.37 -9.22 -24.72
C ASP A 192 -8.10 -7.91 -23.96
N LEU A 193 -8.23 -7.90 -22.64
CA LEU A 193 -8.02 -6.71 -21.82
C LEU A 193 -6.55 -6.42 -21.54
N MET A 194 -5.69 -7.45 -21.51
CA MET A 194 -4.28 -7.30 -21.12
C MET A 194 -3.40 -8.37 -21.76
N LYS A 195 -2.09 -8.09 -21.91
CA LYS A 195 -1.16 -8.99 -22.61
C LYS A 195 -0.56 -10.09 -21.72
N LEU A 196 -0.40 -9.80 -20.45
CA LEU A 196 0.15 -10.71 -19.45
C LEU A 196 -0.96 -11.20 -18.53
N LYS A 197 -0.70 -12.30 -17.83
CA LYS A 197 -1.59 -12.72 -16.73
C LYS A 197 -1.56 -11.70 -15.58
N PRO A 198 -2.65 -11.56 -14.82
CA PRO A 198 -2.69 -10.73 -13.61
C PRO A 198 -1.53 -10.98 -12.63
N SER A 199 -1.18 -12.24 -12.37
CA SER A 199 -0.06 -12.61 -11.52
C SER A 199 1.31 -12.16 -12.07
N GLU A 200 1.48 -12.08 -13.40
CA GLU A 200 2.71 -11.58 -14.02
C GLU A 200 2.84 -10.04 -13.85
N TYR A 201 1.72 -9.29 -13.97
CA TYR A 201 1.71 -7.85 -13.63
C TYR A 201 2.01 -7.63 -12.15
N TRP A 202 1.42 -8.46 -11.27
CA TRP A 202 1.71 -8.43 -9.84
C TRP A 202 3.21 -8.55 -9.57
N ARG A 203 3.83 -9.61 -10.05
CA ARG A 203 5.27 -9.85 -9.85
C ARG A 203 6.14 -8.73 -10.41
N ARG A 204 5.78 -8.19 -11.56
CA ARG A 204 6.53 -7.14 -12.25
C ARG A 204 6.50 -5.80 -11.51
N GLN A 205 5.34 -5.35 -11.05
CA GLN A 205 5.13 -3.95 -10.64
C GLN A 205 4.55 -3.75 -9.24
N CYS A 206 4.07 -4.79 -8.57
CA CYS A 206 3.35 -4.67 -7.30
C CYS A 206 4.12 -5.24 -6.13
N ARG A 207 3.90 -4.65 -4.95
CA ARG A 207 4.46 -5.11 -3.67
C ARG A 207 3.38 -5.01 -2.58
N ALA A 208 3.46 -5.90 -1.58
CA ALA A 208 2.57 -5.91 -0.42
C ALA A 208 3.37 -5.79 0.88
N THR A 209 2.85 -5.01 1.83
CA THR A 209 3.42 -4.93 3.18
C THR A 209 2.52 -5.63 4.19
N PHE A 210 3.14 -6.24 5.19
CA PHE A 210 2.46 -6.94 6.27
C PHE A 210 3.35 -6.99 7.53
N GLN A 211 2.74 -7.09 8.68
CA GLN A 211 3.43 -7.22 9.97
C GLN A 211 3.46 -8.67 10.46
N PHE A 212 2.30 -9.32 10.57
CA PHE A 212 2.17 -10.69 11.04
C PHE A 212 1.04 -11.42 10.31
N ASP A 213 1.40 -12.34 9.43
CA ASP A 213 0.45 -13.16 8.65
C ASP A 213 0.95 -14.60 8.51
N ARG A 214 0.52 -15.44 9.43
CA ARG A 214 0.95 -16.85 9.51
C ARG A 214 0.54 -17.69 8.31
N ILE A 215 -0.54 -17.33 7.66
CA ILE A 215 -1.01 -18.07 6.46
C ILE A 215 -0.22 -17.58 5.26
N GLY A 216 -0.10 -16.27 5.09
CA GLY A 216 0.68 -15.68 4.02
C GLY A 216 2.15 -16.10 4.05
N ALA A 217 2.75 -16.18 5.24
CA ALA A 217 4.13 -16.64 5.40
C ALA A 217 4.38 -18.08 4.91
N LYS A 218 3.35 -18.94 4.86
CA LYS A 218 3.45 -20.29 4.28
C LYS A 218 3.33 -20.33 2.77
N LEU A 219 2.87 -19.24 2.16
CA LEU A 219 2.52 -19.14 0.75
C LEU A 219 3.39 -18.10 0.02
N VAL A 220 4.54 -17.74 0.58
CA VAL A 220 5.41 -16.69 0.02
C VAL A 220 5.89 -16.99 -1.39
N GLU A 221 6.08 -18.27 -1.73
CA GLU A 221 6.48 -18.69 -3.08
C GLU A 221 5.33 -18.52 -4.09
N ASP A 222 4.09 -18.84 -3.68
CA ASP A 222 2.91 -18.66 -4.52
C ASP A 222 2.64 -17.19 -4.82
N ILE A 223 2.86 -16.31 -3.83
CA ILE A 223 2.69 -14.85 -3.97
C ILE A 223 3.83 -14.27 -4.81
N GLY A 224 5.03 -14.76 -4.63
CA GLY A 224 6.30 -14.26 -5.15
C GLY A 224 7.10 -13.57 -4.06
N VAL A 225 8.16 -14.21 -3.59
CA VAL A 225 9.02 -13.72 -2.51
C VAL A 225 9.46 -12.27 -2.75
N GLU A 226 9.78 -11.93 -3.99
CA GLU A 226 10.25 -10.61 -4.41
C GLU A 226 9.17 -9.51 -4.31
N THR A 227 7.91 -9.88 -4.11
CA THR A 227 6.79 -8.92 -4.00
C THR A 227 6.43 -8.55 -2.57
N LEU A 228 7.07 -9.17 -1.59
CA LEU A 228 6.72 -9.05 -0.18
C LEU A 228 7.69 -8.14 0.57
N MET A 229 7.15 -7.28 1.42
CA MET A 229 7.92 -6.38 2.28
C MET A 229 7.35 -6.44 3.69
N TRP A 230 8.20 -6.76 4.66
CA TRP A 230 7.79 -6.79 6.06
C TRP A 230 7.85 -5.39 6.69
N GLY A 231 6.96 -5.10 7.63
CA GLY A 231 6.96 -3.88 8.45
C GLY A 231 6.40 -4.14 9.84
N SER A 232 6.78 -3.33 10.83
CA SER A 232 6.35 -3.47 12.23
C SER A 232 4.95 -2.95 12.52
N ASP A 233 4.44 -2.10 11.65
CA ASP A 233 3.19 -1.35 11.84
C ASP A 233 3.18 -0.47 13.10
N TYR A 234 4.36 0.04 13.48
CA TYR A 234 4.49 0.96 14.61
C TYR A 234 3.88 2.34 14.26
N PRO A 235 3.10 2.97 15.16
CA PRO A 235 2.78 2.59 16.56
C PRO A 235 1.37 2.00 16.76
N HIS A 236 0.83 1.33 15.75
CA HIS A 236 -0.53 0.78 15.83
C HIS A 236 -0.66 -0.30 16.92
N PRO A 237 -1.85 -0.46 17.54
CA PRO A 237 -2.06 -1.44 18.60
C PRO A 237 -1.95 -2.91 18.14
N ASP A 238 -2.16 -3.18 16.86
CA ASP A 238 -2.00 -4.48 16.20
C ASP A 238 -0.61 -4.66 15.54
N GLY A 239 0.26 -3.65 15.67
CA GLY A 239 1.66 -3.75 15.31
C GLY A 239 2.47 -4.68 16.21
N VAL A 240 3.67 -5.05 15.78
CA VAL A 240 4.52 -6.03 16.47
C VAL A 240 5.65 -5.42 17.31
N TRP A 241 5.77 -4.09 17.33
CA TRP A 241 6.75 -3.39 18.14
C TRP A 241 6.50 -3.62 19.65
N PRO A 242 7.51 -3.80 20.51
CA PRO A 242 8.96 -3.81 20.25
C PRO A 242 9.54 -5.22 20.11
N GLU A 243 8.80 -6.17 19.57
CA GLU A 243 9.19 -7.58 19.48
C GLU A 243 9.33 -8.06 18.02
N SER A 244 9.70 -7.16 17.08
CA SER A 244 9.79 -7.44 15.66
C SER A 244 10.62 -8.68 15.34
N SER A 245 11.80 -8.83 15.94
CA SER A 245 12.67 -10.00 15.73
C SER A 245 11.99 -11.32 16.15
N LYS A 246 11.18 -11.32 17.22
CA LYS A 246 10.43 -12.50 17.68
C LYS A 246 9.34 -12.88 16.68
N TYR A 247 8.54 -11.90 16.22
CA TYR A 247 7.49 -12.14 15.25
C TYR A 247 8.02 -12.58 13.89
N ILE A 248 9.16 -12.03 13.44
CA ILE A 248 9.87 -12.48 12.24
C ILE A 248 10.31 -13.93 12.40
N ALA A 249 10.98 -14.28 13.51
CA ALA A 249 11.44 -15.65 13.77
C ALA A 249 10.28 -16.65 13.85
N GLU A 250 9.15 -16.25 14.45
CA GLU A 250 7.99 -17.11 14.61
C GLU A 250 7.28 -17.37 13.26
N GLN A 251 6.96 -16.29 12.51
CA GLN A 251 6.16 -16.46 11.29
C GLN A 251 6.95 -17.06 10.13
N PHE A 252 8.26 -16.84 10.08
CA PHE A 252 9.13 -17.36 9.01
C PHE A 252 9.91 -18.63 9.43
N ALA A 253 9.51 -19.26 10.54
CA ALA A 253 10.15 -20.51 10.98
C ALA A 253 10.11 -21.57 9.87
N GLY A 254 11.30 -22.08 9.51
CA GLY A 254 11.46 -23.08 8.45
C GLY A 254 11.68 -22.53 7.04
N LEU A 255 11.57 -21.22 6.81
CA LEU A 255 11.99 -20.60 5.55
C LEU A 255 13.53 -20.44 5.48
N PRO A 256 14.14 -20.54 4.29
CA PRO A 256 15.54 -20.22 4.10
C PRO A 256 15.86 -18.78 4.53
N SER A 257 17.03 -18.57 5.15
CA SER A 257 17.46 -17.24 5.62
C SER A 257 17.53 -16.20 4.50
N GLU A 258 17.85 -16.62 3.28
CA GLU A 258 17.84 -15.74 2.10
C GLU A 258 16.43 -15.23 1.78
N VAL A 259 15.41 -16.07 1.90
CA VAL A 259 13.99 -15.68 1.70
C VAL A 259 13.56 -14.67 2.76
N VAL A 260 13.91 -14.95 4.03
CA VAL A 260 13.61 -14.03 5.13
C VAL A 260 14.31 -12.68 4.92
N TYR A 261 15.58 -12.67 4.53
CA TYR A 261 16.32 -11.44 4.23
C TYR A 261 15.69 -10.64 3.09
N LYS A 262 15.26 -11.30 2.01
CA LYS A 262 14.55 -10.62 0.92
C LYS A 262 13.31 -9.91 1.43
N ILE A 263 12.47 -10.59 2.19
CA ILE A 263 11.18 -10.05 2.68
C ILE A 263 11.39 -8.93 3.71
N THR A 264 12.38 -9.06 4.59
CA THR A 264 12.59 -8.12 5.70
C THR A 264 13.50 -6.95 5.36
N CYS A 265 14.24 -7.01 4.24
CA CYS A 265 15.24 -6.00 3.91
C CYS A 265 15.34 -5.71 2.40
N GLU A 266 15.75 -6.70 1.60
CA GLU A 266 16.19 -6.46 0.22
C GLU A 266 15.07 -5.92 -0.68
N ASN A 267 13.87 -6.48 -0.58
CA ASN A 267 12.75 -6.08 -1.43
C ASN A 267 12.35 -4.62 -1.21
N ALA A 268 12.25 -4.19 0.04
CA ALA A 268 11.99 -2.79 0.36
C ALA A 268 13.13 -1.89 -0.11
N GLY A 269 14.38 -2.28 0.18
CA GLY A 269 15.56 -1.54 -0.24
C GLY A 269 15.59 -1.27 -1.75
N LYS A 270 15.31 -2.28 -2.57
CA LYS A 270 15.23 -2.17 -4.03
C LYS A 270 14.01 -1.39 -4.50
N PHE A 271 12.86 -1.62 -3.89
CA PHE A 271 11.61 -0.98 -4.30
C PHE A 271 11.63 0.54 -4.14
N TYR A 272 12.31 1.03 -3.10
CA TYR A 272 12.46 2.48 -2.84
C TYR A 272 13.80 3.06 -3.31
N GLY A 273 14.65 2.26 -3.95
CA GLY A 273 15.95 2.70 -4.45
C GLY A 273 16.93 3.10 -3.34
N LEU A 274 16.90 2.40 -2.23
CA LEU A 274 17.83 2.58 -1.09
C LEU A 274 19.09 1.71 -1.24
N ILE A 275 18.95 0.60 -1.95
CA ILE A 275 20.04 -0.31 -2.32
C ILE A 275 19.97 -0.62 -3.81
N ASN A 276 21.09 -1.06 -4.39
CA ASN A 276 21.22 -1.43 -5.81
C ASN A 276 20.74 -2.86 -6.08
#